data_1d3453c7161a22c93061bbb1ffa3a665
#
_entry.id   1d3453c7161a22c93061bbb1ffa3a665
#
_cell.length_a   1.000
_cell.length_b   1.000
_cell.length_c   1.000
_cell.angle_alpha   90.00
_cell.angle_beta   90.00
_cell.angle_gamma   90.00
#
_symmetry.space_group_name_H-M   'P 1'
#
loop_
_entity.id
_entity.type
_entity.pdbx_description
1 polymer ?
#
loop_
_entity_poly.entity_id
_entity_poly.type
_entity_poly.pdbx_seq_one_letter_code
_entity_poly.pdbx_strand_id
1 'polypeptide(L)'
;RIADILHPQNTDSAISMSVSLSGINAIQAGLTQVSPQYSVTNAGAVTLGGYGNKYSSALTDSQDKHSYKSNSSGRRLKAFQDIMDYTHDHLFEEGYNNVVRQARENEGYVGAALEEADSWLHPAAQDSRGQPWPFITATFLYQHGIDPSGLNSSNVSSLGALPDLSRQLLKIAQLITGRRCLENKRQLFFCSYGGHDTHQDQGGYSGNGLYVPGDLDTNMGVLNDALKAFNDCMHALETFESGQNDAFSYDDFILASHSDFNRTLTPNGNLAGPSGSDHAWGTHVFTMGGNVRGSNVYGYYPDLDPAGVWTTPGSSRGRWIPTCSVEQFSAPLAKWLDVGDSELATIFPNLDRFSSPFGSTYNPSGYDSMLANPNMDFLEGI
;
A
#
# COMPACT_ATOMS: atom_id res chain seq x y z
N ARG A 1 0.53 -4.02 15.22
CA ARG A 1 -0.21 -4.95 16.11
C ARG A 1 -0.75 -6.16 15.35
N ILE A 2 -1.44 -5.98 14.19
CA ILE A 2 -1.95 -7.12 13.39
C ILE A 2 -0.81 -8.08 13.05
N ALA A 3 0.31 -7.59 12.56
CA ALA A 3 1.47 -8.40 12.22
C ALA A 3 2.07 -9.14 13.43
N ASP A 4 2.07 -8.51 14.62
CA ASP A 4 2.53 -9.17 15.86
C ASP A 4 1.62 -10.34 16.25
N ILE A 5 0.30 -10.18 16.12
CA ILE A 5 -0.70 -11.20 16.45
C ILE A 5 -0.64 -12.36 15.46
N LEU A 6 -0.50 -12.07 14.17
CA LEU A 6 -0.49 -13.08 13.12
C LEU A 6 0.90 -13.70 12.86
N HIS A 7 1.96 -13.21 13.54
CA HIS A 7 3.31 -13.75 13.39
C HIS A 7 3.40 -15.28 13.60
N PRO A 8 2.72 -15.88 14.59
CA PRO A 8 2.77 -17.34 14.76
C PRO A 8 2.27 -18.14 13.55
N GLN A 9 1.48 -17.53 12.67
CA GLN A 9 0.99 -18.15 11.44
C GLN A 9 1.96 -17.96 10.26
N ASN A 10 2.96 -17.08 10.40
CA ASN A 10 3.98 -16.73 9.40
C ASN A 10 5.41 -17.06 9.87
N THR A 11 5.60 -18.06 10.74
CA THR A 11 6.91 -18.38 11.34
C THR A 11 7.96 -18.80 10.32
N ASP A 12 7.54 -19.36 9.19
CA ASP A 12 8.44 -19.84 8.14
C ASP A 12 8.72 -18.77 7.06
N SER A 13 8.16 -17.56 7.22
CA SER A 13 8.29 -16.51 6.22
C SER A 13 9.74 -15.99 6.10
N ALA A 14 10.17 -15.80 4.86
CA ALA A 14 11.51 -15.31 4.54
C ALA A 14 11.70 -13.81 4.87
N ILE A 15 10.59 -13.03 4.84
CA ILE A 15 10.60 -11.60 5.17
C ILE A 15 9.49 -11.27 6.15
N SER A 16 9.55 -10.07 6.74
CA SER A 16 8.46 -9.60 7.61
C SER A 16 7.11 -9.62 6.88
N MET A 17 6.05 -10.00 7.59
CA MET A 17 4.67 -9.86 7.12
C MET A 17 4.32 -8.40 6.77
N SER A 18 4.95 -7.43 7.41
CA SER A 18 4.65 -6.00 7.30
C SER A 18 5.63 -5.31 6.36
N VAL A 19 5.22 -5.06 5.11
CA VAL A 19 6.06 -4.47 4.05
C VAL A 19 5.58 -3.07 3.71
N SER A 20 6.48 -2.08 3.71
CA SER A 20 6.19 -0.71 3.33
C SER A 20 6.94 -0.29 2.07
N LEU A 21 6.23 0.32 1.14
CA LEU A 21 6.79 0.96 -0.07
C LEU A 21 6.99 2.48 0.13
N SER A 22 6.55 3.02 1.27
CA SER A 22 6.57 4.46 1.56
C SER A 22 7.29 4.80 2.88
N GLY A 23 8.39 4.09 3.17
CA GLY A 23 9.18 4.33 4.37
C GLY A 23 8.50 3.89 5.66
N ILE A 24 8.95 4.41 6.80
CA ILE A 24 8.43 4.06 8.13
C ILE A 24 7.09 4.78 8.36
N ASN A 25 6.08 4.04 8.81
CA ASN A 25 4.75 4.58 9.11
C ASN A 25 4.17 4.01 10.42
N ALA A 26 3.27 4.76 11.05
CA ALA A 26 2.65 4.39 12.32
C ALA A 26 1.60 3.27 12.17
N ILE A 27 0.97 3.13 10.99
CA ILE A 27 -0.08 2.13 10.74
C ILE A 27 0.48 0.71 10.89
N GLN A 28 1.70 0.49 10.40
CA GLN A 28 2.38 -0.79 10.45
C GLN A 28 3.24 -0.98 11.71
N ALA A 29 3.30 0.01 12.61
CA ALA A 29 4.08 -0.11 13.85
C ALA A 29 3.48 -1.16 14.78
N GLY A 30 4.30 -2.15 15.16
CA GLY A 30 3.97 -3.18 16.15
C GLY A 30 4.20 -2.70 17.58
N LEU A 31 3.70 -3.46 18.57
CA LEU A 31 4.03 -3.30 19.98
C LEU A 31 5.30 -4.09 20.36
N THR A 32 5.58 -5.12 19.60
CA THR A 32 6.74 -5.99 19.78
C THR A 32 7.61 -5.93 18.53
N GLN A 33 8.87 -6.32 18.65
CA GLN A 33 9.77 -6.40 17.48
C GLN A 33 9.69 -7.75 16.76
N VAL A 34 8.64 -8.52 17.00
CA VAL A 34 8.48 -9.87 16.46
C VAL A 34 8.24 -9.85 14.94
N SER A 35 7.47 -8.87 14.47
CA SER A 35 7.26 -8.64 13.04
C SER A 35 7.52 -7.16 12.71
N PRO A 36 8.80 -6.73 12.66
CA PRO A 36 9.14 -5.35 12.36
C PRO A 36 8.72 -4.97 10.94
N GLN A 37 8.41 -3.69 10.75
CA GLN A 37 8.17 -3.18 9.40
C GLN A 37 9.41 -3.35 8.54
N TYR A 38 9.24 -3.92 7.34
CA TYR A 38 10.28 -4.05 6.33
C TYR A 38 10.02 -3.05 5.20
N SER A 39 11.01 -2.22 4.89
CA SER A 39 10.89 -1.22 3.83
C SER A 39 11.48 -1.73 2.52
N VAL A 40 10.69 -1.62 1.44
CA VAL A 40 11.09 -1.91 0.07
C VAL A 40 10.97 -0.61 -0.72
N THR A 41 11.93 -0.34 -1.60
CA THR A 41 11.86 0.82 -2.51
C THR A 41 11.31 0.43 -3.88
N ASN A 42 11.02 1.42 -4.69
CA ASN A 42 10.65 1.20 -6.10
C ASN A 42 11.75 0.47 -6.91
N ALA A 43 12.98 0.45 -6.40
CA ALA A 43 14.11 -0.30 -7.00
C ALA A 43 14.27 -1.72 -6.41
N GLY A 44 13.49 -2.08 -5.40
CA GLY A 44 13.58 -3.36 -4.66
C GLY A 44 14.02 -3.17 -3.21
N ALA A 45 14.65 -4.18 -2.63
CA ALA A 45 15.13 -4.14 -1.26
C ALA A 45 16.08 -2.97 -1.03
N VAL A 46 15.98 -2.35 0.17
CA VAL A 46 16.90 -1.29 0.57
C VAL A 46 18.26 -1.90 0.87
N THR A 47 19.27 -1.47 0.11
CA THR A 47 20.68 -1.88 0.32
C THR A 47 21.45 -0.73 0.95
N LEU A 48 22.46 -1.07 1.78
CA LEU A 48 23.42 -0.07 2.25
C LEU A 48 24.28 0.42 1.08
N GLY A 49 24.45 1.73 0.98
CA GLY A 49 25.24 2.35 -0.10
C GLY A 49 26.70 1.85 -0.11
N GLY A 50 27.27 1.74 -1.30
CA GLY A 50 28.68 1.41 -1.50
C GLY A 50 28.98 -0.05 -1.88
N TYR A 51 27.97 -0.90 -2.03
CA TYR A 51 28.10 -2.31 -2.41
C TYR A 51 27.60 -2.60 -3.84
N GLY A 52 27.27 -1.60 -4.60
CA GLY A 52 26.54 -1.71 -5.86
C GLY A 52 25.04 -1.65 -5.63
N ASN A 53 24.24 -2.13 -6.59
CA ASN A 53 22.78 -2.09 -6.49
C ASN A 53 22.19 -3.20 -5.59
N LYS A 54 22.96 -4.23 -5.32
CA LYS A 54 22.57 -5.39 -4.49
C LYS A 54 23.81 -5.91 -3.74
N TYR A 55 23.64 -6.46 -2.55
CA TYR A 55 24.72 -7.12 -1.81
C TYR A 55 25.33 -8.28 -2.61
N SER A 56 24.50 -9.04 -3.31
CA SER A 56 24.93 -10.12 -4.18
C SER A 56 25.92 -9.67 -5.27
N SER A 57 25.87 -8.40 -5.70
CA SER A 57 26.88 -7.88 -6.63
C SER A 57 28.29 -7.77 -6.08
N ALA A 58 28.47 -7.82 -4.76
CA ALA A 58 29.76 -7.85 -4.07
C ALA A 58 30.29 -9.28 -3.78
N LEU A 59 29.48 -10.31 -4.10
CA LEU A 59 29.81 -11.72 -3.91
C LEU A 59 30.28 -12.36 -5.23
N THR A 60 31.11 -13.40 -5.14
CA THR A 60 31.51 -14.23 -6.29
C THR A 60 30.45 -15.29 -6.60
N ASP A 61 29.76 -15.75 -5.56
CA ASP A 61 28.59 -16.65 -5.62
C ASP A 61 27.46 -16.02 -4.80
N SER A 62 26.32 -15.76 -5.44
CA SER A 62 25.15 -15.14 -4.77
C SER A 62 24.51 -16.06 -3.72
N GLN A 63 24.73 -17.35 -3.81
CA GLN A 63 24.23 -18.34 -2.83
C GLN A 63 25.15 -18.49 -1.63
N ASP A 64 26.42 -18.08 -1.74
CA ASP A 64 27.36 -18.07 -0.61
C ASP A 64 27.59 -16.65 -0.11
N LYS A 65 26.95 -16.31 1.02
CA LYS A 65 27.00 -15.00 1.67
C LYS A 65 28.42 -14.58 2.12
N HIS A 66 29.39 -15.50 2.11
CA HIS A 66 30.78 -15.27 2.49
C HIS A 66 31.75 -15.30 1.32
N SER A 67 31.27 -15.48 0.10
CA SER A 67 32.06 -15.52 -1.14
C SER A 67 32.41 -14.13 -1.67
N TYR A 68 33.12 -13.31 -0.91
CA TYR A 68 33.37 -11.91 -1.27
C TYR A 68 34.28 -11.75 -2.50
N LYS A 69 33.90 -10.87 -3.44
CA LYS A 69 34.78 -10.45 -4.54
C LYS A 69 36.04 -9.75 -4.02
N SER A 70 37.15 -9.90 -4.75
CA SER A 70 38.42 -9.24 -4.42
C SER A 70 38.45 -7.74 -4.68
N ASN A 71 37.41 -7.17 -5.29
CA ASN A 71 37.29 -5.74 -5.59
C ASN A 71 36.90 -4.90 -4.34
N SER A 72 36.74 -3.59 -4.53
CA SER A 72 36.41 -2.67 -3.43
C SER A 72 35.07 -2.97 -2.76
N SER A 73 34.06 -3.38 -3.53
CA SER A 73 32.73 -3.72 -3.02
C SER A 73 32.77 -4.98 -2.15
N GLY A 74 33.45 -6.05 -2.61
CA GLY A 74 33.59 -7.29 -1.85
C GLY A 74 34.38 -7.09 -0.56
N ARG A 75 35.49 -6.30 -0.60
CA ARG A 75 36.24 -5.96 0.61
C ARG A 75 35.44 -5.15 1.62
N ARG A 76 34.60 -4.19 1.15
CA ARG A 76 33.71 -3.40 2.03
C ARG A 76 32.65 -4.29 2.67
N LEU A 77 32.01 -5.17 1.88
CA LEU A 77 31.01 -6.08 2.40
C LEU A 77 31.61 -7.05 3.43
N LYS A 78 32.82 -7.56 3.17
CA LYS A 78 33.54 -8.40 4.16
C LYS A 78 33.82 -7.64 5.44
N ALA A 79 34.40 -6.44 5.37
CA ALA A 79 34.69 -5.62 6.53
C ALA A 79 33.43 -5.26 7.33
N PHE A 80 32.35 -5.00 6.64
CA PHE A 80 31.06 -4.75 7.25
C PHE A 80 30.55 -5.99 7.99
N GLN A 81 30.63 -7.17 7.39
CA GLN A 81 30.26 -8.43 8.05
C GLN A 81 31.14 -8.70 9.27
N ASP A 82 32.46 -8.53 9.13
CA ASP A 82 33.39 -8.71 10.23
C ASP A 82 33.06 -7.80 11.44
N ILE A 83 32.62 -6.56 11.19
CA ILE A 83 32.15 -5.64 12.25
C ILE A 83 30.86 -6.13 12.90
N MET A 84 29.92 -6.63 12.10
CA MET A 84 28.63 -7.12 12.61
C MET A 84 28.77 -8.43 13.39
N ASP A 85 29.76 -9.25 13.05
CA ASP A 85 30.04 -10.50 13.73
C ASP A 85 30.89 -10.27 15.02
N TYR A 86 31.35 -9.03 15.23
CA TYR A 86 32.04 -8.67 16.45
C TYR A 86 31.08 -8.72 17.64
N THR A 87 31.53 -9.19 18.79
CA THR A 87 30.71 -9.25 20.01
C THR A 87 30.43 -7.81 20.49
N HIS A 88 29.18 -7.47 20.63
CA HIS A 88 28.72 -6.19 21.15
C HIS A 88 28.14 -6.38 22.55
N ASP A 89 28.65 -5.60 23.51
CA ASP A 89 28.19 -5.64 24.90
C ASP A 89 26.96 -4.76 25.15
N HIS A 90 26.51 -4.00 24.14
CA HIS A 90 25.42 -3.05 24.25
C HIS A 90 24.18 -3.49 23.49
N LEU A 91 23.04 -3.58 24.17
CA LEU A 91 21.76 -4.08 23.63
C LEU A 91 21.31 -3.34 22.36
N PHE A 92 21.56 -2.01 22.27
CA PHE A 92 21.22 -1.23 21.08
C PHE A 92 22.11 -1.56 19.86
N GLU A 93 23.37 -1.88 20.10
CA GLU A 93 24.29 -2.30 19.04
C GLU A 93 23.90 -3.67 18.51
N GLU A 94 23.55 -4.60 19.39
CA GLU A 94 23.03 -5.92 19.03
C GLU A 94 21.71 -5.77 18.24
N GLY A 95 20.77 -4.93 18.69
CA GLY A 95 19.52 -4.64 18.00
C GLY A 95 19.75 -4.06 16.60
N TYR A 96 20.67 -3.10 16.45
CA TYR A 96 21.04 -2.52 15.17
C TYR A 96 21.64 -3.56 14.22
N ASN A 97 22.57 -4.38 14.71
CA ASN A 97 23.20 -5.43 13.92
C ASN A 97 22.20 -6.48 13.43
N ASN A 98 21.21 -6.83 14.26
CA ASN A 98 20.16 -7.76 13.87
C ASN A 98 19.29 -7.18 12.74
N VAL A 99 18.91 -5.90 12.82
CA VAL A 99 18.14 -5.22 11.74
C VAL A 99 18.92 -5.21 10.43
N VAL A 100 20.22 -4.90 10.47
CA VAL A 100 21.06 -4.86 9.27
C VAL A 100 21.30 -6.25 8.70
N ARG A 101 21.47 -7.26 9.55
CA ARG A 101 21.59 -8.67 9.11
C ARG A 101 20.33 -9.14 8.42
N GLN A 102 19.15 -8.86 8.99
CA GLN A 102 17.87 -9.17 8.38
C GLN A 102 17.68 -8.44 7.03
N ALA A 103 18.03 -7.16 6.94
CA ALA A 103 17.95 -6.42 5.69
C ALA A 103 18.81 -7.06 4.58
N ARG A 104 20.00 -7.55 4.93
CA ARG A 104 20.89 -8.26 4.00
C ARG A 104 20.33 -9.62 3.57
N GLU A 105 19.72 -10.35 4.50
CA GLU A 105 19.11 -11.66 4.22
C GLU A 105 17.87 -11.50 3.34
N ASN A 106 17.03 -10.54 3.67
CA ASN A 106 15.79 -10.27 2.99
C ASN A 106 15.99 -9.76 1.55
N GLU A 107 17.13 -9.13 1.23
CA GLU A 107 17.46 -8.72 -0.14
C GLU A 107 17.41 -9.88 -1.12
N GLY A 108 17.95 -11.04 -0.73
CA GLY A 108 17.95 -12.22 -1.59
C GLY A 108 16.55 -12.73 -1.89
N TYR A 109 15.68 -12.80 -0.90
CA TYR A 109 14.29 -13.26 -1.07
C TYR A 109 13.46 -12.29 -1.89
N VAL A 110 13.55 -10.99 -1.60
CA VAL A 110 12.87 -9.96 -2.38
C VAL A 110 13.40 -9.94 -3.82
N GLY A 111 14.70 -10.09 -4.01
CA GLY A 111 15.31 -10.20 -5.33
C GLY A 111 14.75 -11.37 -6.13
N ALA A 112 14.67 -12.56 -5.54
CA ALA A 112 14.10 -13.75 -6.17
C ALA A 112 12.61 -13.56 -6.52
N ALA A 113 11.82 -12.96 -5.61
CA ALA A 113 10.40 -12.68 -5.86
C ALA A 113 10.20 -11.71 -7.04
N LEU A 114 11.04 -10.70 -7.17
CA LEU A 114 10.99 -9.75 -8.27
C LEU A 114 11.45 -10.40 -9.59
N GLU A 115 12.45 -11.24 -9.57
CA GLU A 115 12.92 -11.99 -10.76
C GLU A 115 11.86 -13.00 -11.24
N GLU A 116 11.17 -13.68 -10.31
CA GLU A 116 10.01 -14.53 -10.61
C GLU A 116 8.91 -13.74 -11.31
N ALA A 117 8.50 -12.60 -10.74
CA ALA A 117 7.47 -11.74 -11.32
C ALA A 117 7.87 -11.19 -12.70
N ASP A 118 9.13 -10.79 -12.87
CA ASP A 118 9.65 -10.28 -14.14
C ASP A 118 9.82 -11.37 -15.21
N SER A 119 9.83 -12.65 -14.84
CA SER A 119 9.84 -13.78 -15.77
C SER A 119 8.52 -13.96 -16.53
N TRP A 120 7.43 -13.43 -15.97
CA TRP A 120 6.12 -13.40 -16.61
C TRP A 120 6.07 -12.28 -17.65
N LEU A 121 6.20 -12.66 -18.91
CA LEU A 121 6.37 -11.73 -20.03
C LEU A 121 5.02 -11.34 -20.65
N HIS A 122 4.91 -10.09 -21.04
CA HIS A 122 3.72 -9.58 -21.76
C HIS A 122 3.73 -10.08 -23.21
N PRO A 123 2.60 -10.63 -23.74
CA PRO A 123 2.57 -11.29 -25.03
C PRO A 123 2.86 -10.37 -26.24
N ALA A 124 2.63 -9.07 -26.10
CA ALA A 124 2.73 -8.11 -27.19
C ALA A 124 3.67 -6.92 -26.94
N ALA A 125 3.98 -6.61 -25.66
CA ALA A 125 4.80 -5.44 -25.34
C ALA A 125 6.29 -5.75 -25.56
N GLN A 126 6.95 -4.94 -26.38
CA GLN A 126 8.41 -5.02 -26.62
C GLN A 126 9.06 -3.67 -26.31
N ASP A 127 10.30 -3.70 -25.89
CA ASP A 127 11.12 -2.51 -25.67
C ASP A 127 11.76 -2.01 -26.99
N SER A 128 12.49 -0.89 -26.91
CA SER A 128 13.19 -0.27 -28.06
C SER A 128 14.24 -1.18 -28.73
N ARG A 129 14.56 -2.32 -28.15
CA ARG A 129 15.49 -3.34 -28.67
C ARG A 129 14.78 -4.61 -29.13
N GLY A 130 13.43 -4.64 -29.11
CA GLY A 130 12.61 -5.80 -29.43
C GLY A 130 12.57 -6.87 -28.33
N GLN A 131 13.01 -6.54 -27.09
CA GLN A 131 12.91 -7.47 -25.96
C GLN A 131 11.52 -7.38 -25.33
N PRO A 132 10.90 -8.51 -24.92
CA PRO A 132 9.61 -8.48 -24.27
C PRO A 132 9.70 -7.80 -22.90
N TRP A 133 8.63 -7.07 -22.55
CA TRP A 133 8.49 -6.48 -21.23
C TRP A 133 7.91 -7.49 -20.24
N PRO A 134 8.30 -7.40 -18.92
CA PRO A 134 7.55 -8.05 -17.87
C PRO A 134 6.09 -7.62 -17.89
N PHE A 135 5.17 -8.57 -17.70
CA PHE A 135 3.73 -8.35 -17.85
C PHE A 135 3.21 -7.22 -16.97
N ILE A 136 3.54 -7.27 -15.68
CA ILE A 136 3.10 -6.27 -14.69
C ILE A 136 3.57 -4.87 -15.11
N THR A 137 4.85 -4.73 -15.45
CA THR A 137 5.43 -3.44 -15.84
C THR A 137 4.77 -2.89 -17.10
N ALA A 138 4.56 -3.73 -18.12
CA ALA A 138 3.89 -3.31 -19.35
C ALA A 138 2.45 -2.86 -19.10
N THR A 139 1.70 -3.55 -18.25
CA THR A 139 0.33 -3.20 -17.89
C THR A 139 0.25 -1.80 -17.26
N PHE A 140 1.16 -1.49 -16.33
CA PHE A 140 1.22 -0.15 -15.74
C PHE A 140 1.61 0.93 -16.76
N LEU A 141 2.56 0.67 -17.64
CA LEU A 141 2.94 1.62 -18.69
C LEU A 141 1.77 1.92 -19.62
N TYR A 142 1.11 0.89 -20.14
CA TYR A 142 -0.04 1.07 -21.04
C TYR A 142 -1.19 1.80 -20.37
N GLN A 143 -1.50 1.52 -19.11
CA GLN A 143 -2.58 2.19 -18.40
C GLN A 143 -2.33 3.69 -18.25
N HIS A 144 -1.06 4.10 -18.12
CA HIS A 144 -0.66 5.52 -18.10
C HIS A 144 -0.43 6.12 -19.49
N GLY A 145 -0.83 5.43 -20.57
CA GLY A 145 -0.64 5.91 -21.94
C GLY A 145 0.83 5.98 -22.39
N ILE A 146 1.73 5.27 -21.70
CA ILE A 146 3.15 5.26 -22.01
C ILE A 146 3.43 4.09 -22.95
N ASP A 147 3.93 4.37 -24.16
CA ASP A 147 4.33 3.33 -25.11
C ASP A 147 5.66 2.68 -24.68
N PRO A 148 5.65 1.40 -24.30
CA PRO A 148 6.85 0.70 -23.88
C PRO A 148 7.88 0.50 -25.02
N SER A 149 7.48 0.61 -26.29
CA SER A 149 8.39 0.43 -27.45
C SER A 149 9.46 1.52 -27.55
N GLY A 150 9.23 2.68 -26.97
CA GLY A 150 10.20 3.77 -26.86
C GLY A 150 11.18 3.65 -25.71
N LEU A 151 10.98 2.72 -24.80
CA LEU A 151 11.73 2.58 -23.56
C LEU A 151 12.68 1.35 -23.62
N ASN A 152 13.58 1.26 -22.62
CA ASN A 152 14.50 0.16 -22.45
C ASN A 152 14.13 -0.66 -21.20
N SER A 153 13.66 -1.90 -21.36
CA SER A 153 13.21 -2.77 -20.28
C SER A 153 14.30 -3.10 -19.24
N SER A 154 15.57 -3.07 -19.64
CA SER A 154 16.71 -3.29 -18.72
C SER A 154 17.11 -2.03 -17.93
N ASN A 155 16.47 -0.88 -18.18
CA ASN A 155 16.81 0.36 -17.51
C ASN A 155 15.72 0.71 -16.48
N VAL A 156 16.04 0.53 -15.19
CA VAL A 156 15.14 0.89 -14.08
C VAL A 156 14.69 2.37 -14.14
N SER A 157 15.50 3.26 -14.73
CA SER A 157 15.12 4.66 -14.92
C SER A 157 13.94 4.86 -15.87
N SER A 158 13.63 3.88 -16.74
CA SER A 158 12.43 3.90 -17.59
C SER A 158 11.14 3.90 -16.77
N LEU A 159 11.14 3.32 -15.56
CA LEU A 159 10.03 3.38 -14.62
C LEU A 159 9.82 4.77 -14.02
N GLY A 160 10.78 5.67 -14.12
CA GLY A 160 10.65 7.07 -13.71
C GLY A 160 9.58 7.86 -14.47
N ALA A 161 9.09 7.32 -15.61
CA ALA A 161 7.95 7.88 -16.33
C ALA A 161 6.61 7.62 -15.62
N LEU A 162 6.51 6.59 -14.76
CA LEU A 162 5.33 6.28 -13.99
C LEU A 162 5.21 7.19 -12.76
N PRO A 163 3.99 7.62 -12.38
CA PRO A 163 3.72 8.27 -11.10
C PRO A 163 4.18 7.42 -9.91
N ASP A 164 4.47 8.08 -8.79
CA ASP A 164 5.04 7.39 -7.62
C ASP A 164 4.11 6.31 -7.05
N LEU A 165 2.80 6.59 -6.92
CA LEU A 165 1.82 5.58 -6.50
C LEU A 165 1.83 4.35 -7.42
N SER A 166 1.89 4.57 -8.73
CA SER A 166 1.93 3.48 -9.71
C SER A 166 3.18 2.62 -9.55
N ARG A 167 4.33 3.22 -9.27
CA ARG A 167 5.57 2.47 -8.98
C ARG A 167 5.47 1.64 -7.70
N GLN A 168 4.82 2.19 -6.65
CA GLN A 168 4.59 1.47 -5.40
C GLN A 168 3.64 0.28 -5.64
N LEU A 169 2.48 0.48 -6.29
CA LEU A 169 1.53 -0.59 -6.60
C LEU A 169 2.10 -1.64 -7.56
N LEU A 170 2.87 -1.22 -8.56
CA LEU A 170 3.61 -2.13 -9.44
C LEU A 170 4.53 -3.05 -8.62
N LYS A 171 5.27 -2.48 -7.66
CA LYS A 171 6.16 -3.25 -6.81
C LYS A 171 5.39 -4.22 -5.90
N ILE A 172 4.24 -3.81 -5.36
CA ILE A 172 3.36 -4.69 -4.59
C ILE A 172 2.86 -5.84 -5.49
N ALA A 173 2.39 -5.56 -6.71
CA ALA A 173 1.95 -6.58 -7.65
C ALA A 173 3.06 -7.59 -7.98
N GLN A 174 4.30 -7.12 -8.15
CA GLN A 174 5.47 -8.00 -8.33
C GLN A 174 5.72 -8.90 -7.11
N LEU A 175 5.63 -8.35 -5.88
CA LEU A 175 5.82 -9.14 -4.66
C LEU A 175 4.70 -10.16 -4.45
N ILE A 176 3.46 -9.84 -4.80
CA ILE A 176 2.34 -10.78 -4.77
C ILE A 176 2.56 -11.91 -5.79
N THR A 177 3.00 -11.59 -7.01
CA THR A 177 3.30 -12.57 -8.05
C THR A 177 4.44 -13.51 -7.62
N GLY A 178 5.51 -12.97 -7.05
CA GLY A 178 6.64 -13.74 -6.52
C GLY A 178 6.48 -14.24 -5.08
N ARG A 179 5.25 -14.26 -4.52
CA ARG A 179 4.97 -14.61 -3.12
C ARG A 179 5.54 -15.95 -2.65
N ARG A 180 5.64 -16.92 -3.57
CA ARG A 180 6.21 -18.25 -3.28
C ARG A 180 7.67 -18.18 -2.85
N CYS A 181 8.43 -17.20 -3.37
CA CYS A 181 9.81 -16.94 -2.95
C CYS A 181 9.90 -16.29 -1.55
N LEU A 182 8.81 -15.71 -1.06
CA LEU A 182 8.75 -15.02 0.23
C LEU A 182 8.23 -15.93 1.36
N GLU A 183 7.60 -17.06 1.02
CA GLU A 183 7.02 -18.04 1.95
C GLU A 183 6.04 -17.45 2.96
N ASN A 184 5.49 -16.27 2.69
CA ASN A 184 4.51 -15.61 3.53
C ASN A 184 3.11 -16.16 3.24
N LYS A 185 2.39 -16.58 4.28
CA LYS A 185 0.99 -16.97 4.20
C LYS A 185 0.06 -15.75 4.18
N ARG A 186 0.45 -14.68 4.89
CA ARG A 186 -0.26 -13.40 4.95
C ARG A 186 0.73 -12.27 4.86
N GLN A 187 0.37 -11.21 4.16
CA GLN A 187 1.20 -10.00 4.05
C GLN A 187 0.37 -8.74 4.19
N LEU A 188 0.97 -7.72 4.80
CA LEU A 188 0.45 -6.37 4.90
C LEU A 188 1.37 -5.45 4.10
N PHE A 189 0.84 -4.84 3.06
CA PHE A 189 1.53 -3.83 2.27
C PHE A 189 1.04 -2.43 2.63
N PHE A 190 1.95 -1.48 2.65
CA PHE A 190 1.63 -0.07 2.80
C PHE A 190 2.25 0.73 1.65
N CYS A 191 1.43 1.53 1.01
CA CYS A 191 1.84 2.56 0.06
C CYS A 191 1.17 3.88 0.41
N SER A 192 1.70 5.00 -0.05
CA SER A 192 1.11 6.31 0.19
C SER A 192 1.07 7.14 -1.07
N TYR A 193 0.06 7.98 -1.15
CA TYR A 193 -0.13 8.94 -2.22
C TYR A 193 -0.49 10.30 -1.65
N GLY A 194 0.40 11.26 -1.79
CA GLY A 194 0.23 12.64 -1.34
C GLY A 194 -0.37 13.56 -2.43
N GLY A 195 -0.36 14.86 -2.16
CA GLY A 195 -0.80 15.88 -3.10
C GLY A 195 -2.29 16.23 -3.02
N HIS A 196 -3.04 15.66 -2.08
CA HIS A 196 -4.47 15.93 -1.90
C HIS A 196 -4.77 17.14 -1.01
N ASP A 197 -3.76 17.78 -0.46
CA ASP A 197 -3.90 19.01 0.35
C ASP A 197 -4.00 20.25 -0.55
N THR A 198 -5.07 20.32 -1.33
CA THR A 198 -5.30 21.30 -2.39
C THR A 198 -5.93 22.58 -1.85
N HIS A 199 -5.14 23.43 -1.19
CA HIS A 199 -5.57 24.76 -0.74
C HIS A 199 -5.73 25.76 -1.88
N GLN A 200 -5.08 25.51 -3.02
CA GLN A 200 -5.15 26.27 -4.26
C GLN A 200 -5.21 25.32 -5.43
N ASP A 201 -5.62 25.80 -6.59
CA ASP A 201 -5.62 25.07 -7.85
C ASP A 201 -6.32 23.69 -7.80
N GLN A 202 -7.29 23.52 -6.88
CA GLN A 202 -8.00 22.25 -6.69
C GLN A 202 -8.79 21.83 -7.94
N GLY A 203 -9.20 22.80 -8.75
CA GLY A 203 -10.14 22.61 -9.84
C GLY A 203 -11.55 23.08 -9.47
N GLY A 204 -12.40 23.29 -10.45
CA GLY A 204 -13.76 23.78 -10.25
C GLY A 204 -14.31 24.54 -11.43
N TYR A 205 -15.44 25.23 -11.24
CA TYR A 205 -16.07 25.99 -12.29
C TYR A 205 -15.56 27.43 -12.32
N SER A 206 -15.20 27.90 -13.51
CA SER A 206 -14.86 29.30 -13.76
C SER A 206 -16.10 30.20 -13.65
N GLY A 207 -15.88 31.51 -13.54
CA GLY A 207 -16.98 32.50 -13.53
C GLY A 207 -17.91 32.46 -14.76
N ASN A 208 -17.49 31.79 -15.83
CA ASN A 208 -18.31 31.55 -17.04
C ASN A 208 -19.03 30.20 -17.01
N GLY A 209 -19.02 29.46 -15.89
CA GLY A 209 -19.64 28.15 -15.75
C GLY A 209 -18.90 27.01 -16.46
N LEU A 210 -17.67 27.23 -16.95
CA LEU A 210 -16.83 26.20 -17.53
C LEU A 210 -16.00 25.52 -16.43
N TYR A 211 -15.98 24.20 -16.46
CA TYR A 211 -15.09 23.44 -15.57
C TYR A 211 -13.63 23.65 -15.96
N VAL A 212 -12.81 23.94 -14.96
CA VAL A 212 -11.36 24.09 -15.10
C VAL A 212 -10.73 23.00 -14.25
N PRO A 213 -10.07 22.00 -14.89
CA PRO A 213 -9.34 20.96 -14.15
C PRO A 213 -8.24 21.55 -13.29
N GLY A 214 -7.96 20.91 -12.17
CA GLY A 214 -6.90 21.30 -11.26
C GLY A 214 -6.16 20.08 -10.68
N ASP A 215 -5.48 20.31 -9.56
CA ASP A 215 -4.67 19.28 -8.90
C ASP A 215 -5.48 18.07 -8.45
N LEU A 216 -6.75 18.29 -8.03
CA LEU A 216 -7.63 17.18 -7.65
C LEU A 216 -7.90 16.24 -8.84
N ASP A 217 -8.19 16.80 -10.02
CA ASP A 217 -8.44 16.00 -11.22
C ASP A 217 -7.19 15.20 -11.62
N THR A 218 -6.03 15.84 -11.56
CA THR A 218 -4.75 15.20 -11.85
C THR A 218 -4.50 14.04 -10.87
N ASN A 219 -4.67 14.29 -9.57
CA ASN A 219 -4.47 13.28 -8.53
C ASN A 219 -5.47 12.12 -8.65
N MET A 220 -6.75 12.41 -8.92
CA MET A 220 -7.76 11.37 -9.15
C MET A 220 -7.48 10.56 -10.42
N GLY A 221 -6.97 11.20 -11.48
CA GLY A 221 -6.52 10.51 -12.69
C GLY A 221 -5.39 9.51 -12.40
N VAL A 222 -4.34 9.96 -11.71
CA VAL A 222 -3.22 9.10 -11.29
C VAL A 222 -3.71 7.95 -10.41
N LEU A 223 -4.57 8.23 -9.43
CA LEU A 223 -5.14 7.21 -8.55
C LEU A 223 -5.94 6.17 -9.34
N ASN A 224 -6.82 6.62 -10.23
CA ASN A 224 -7.63 5.74 -11.09
C ASN A 224 -6.75 4.81 -11.94
N ASP A 225 -5.75 5.37 -12.62
CA ASP A 225 -4.89 4.60 -13.52
C ASP A 225 -4.00 3.62 -12.76
N ALA A 226 -3.50 4.02 -11.60
CA ALA A 226 -2.69 3.15 -10.74
C ALA A 226 -3.51 1.97 -10.20
N LEU A 227 -4.73 2.23 -9.71
CA LEU A 227 -5.64 1.21 -9.19
C LEU A 227 -6.12 0.28 -10.30
N LYS A 228 -6.45 0.83 -11.47
CA LYS A 228 -6.86 0.01 -12.62
C LYS A 228 -5.74 -0.92 -13.07
N ALA A 229 -4.51 -0.41 -13.22
CA ALA A 229 -3.36 -1.24 -13.59
C ALA A 229 -3.12 -2.36 -12.57
N PHE A 230 -3.20 -2.05 -11.28
CA PHE A 230 -3.08 -3.05 -10.21
C PHE A 230 -4.17 -4.11 -10.30
N ASN A 231 -5.43 -3.69 -10.44
CA ASN A 231 -6.57 -4.58 -10.59
C ASN A 231 -6.44 -5.51 -11.80
N ASP A 232 -6.06 -4.96 -12.95
CA ASP A 232 -5.86 -5.73 -14.18
C ASP A 232 -4.73 -6.78 -14.01
N CYS A 233 -3.66 -6.43 -13.28
CA CYS A 233 -2.59 -7.37 -12.94
C CYS A 233 -3.09 -8.51 -12.04
N MET A 234 -3.93 -8.24 -11.05
CA MET A 234 -4.45 -9.28 -10.14
C MET A 234 -5.37 -10.26 -10.86
N HIS A 235 -6.29 -9.78 -11.70
CA HIS A 235 -7.13 -10.64 -12.55
C HIS A 235 -6.31 -11.47 -13.55
N ALA A 236 -5.28 -10.84 -14.14
CA ALA A 236 -4.40 -11.56 -15.05
C ALA A 236 -3.57 -12.63 -14.34
N LEU A 237 -3.12 -12.37 -13.09
CA LEU A 237 -2.38 -13.32 -12.29
C LEU A 237 -3.23 -14.55 -11.95
N GLU A 238 -4.48 -14.36 -11.51
CA GLU A 238 -5.42 -15.47 -11.29
C GLU A 238 -5.57 -16.35 -12.54
N THR A 239 -5.72 -15.72 -13.70
CA THR A 239 -5.81 -16.43 -14.98
C THR A 239 -4.50 -17.16 -15.32
N PHE A 240 -3.36 -16.51 -15.12
CA PHE A 240 -2.03 -17.04 -15.44
C PHE A 240 -1.67 -18.25 -14.56
N GLU A 241 -2.06 -18.23 -13.29
CA GLU A 241 -1.79 -19.33 -12.35
C GLU A 241 -2.88 -20.41 -12.33
N SER A 242 -3.96 -20.24 -13.09
CA SER A 242 -5.09 -21.18 -13.09
C SER A 242 -4.63 -22.63 -13.31
N GLY A 243 -5.02 -23.52 -12.40
CA GLY A 243 -4.66 -24.92 -12.42
C GLY A 243 -3.29 -25.27 -11.81
N GLN A 244 -2.55 -24.27 -11.30
CA GLN A 244 -1.33 -24.52 -10.55
C GLN A 244 -1.64 -24.85 -9.08
N ASN A 245 -0.70 -25.52 -8.40
CA ASN A 245 -0.78 -25.66 -6.93
C ASN A 245 -0.54 -24.27 -6.29
N ASP A 246 -1.31 -23.97 -5.26
CA ASP A 246 -1.27 -22.66 -4.56
C ASP A 246 -1.45 -21.47 -5.53
N ALA A 247 -2.34 -21.67 -6.53
CA ALA A 247 -2.70 -20.61 -7.47
C ALA A 247 -3.26 -19.39 -6.71
N PHE A 248 -2.89 -18.20 -7.17
CA PHE A 248 -3.48 -16.97 -6.68
C PHE A 248 -4.96 -16.91 -7.09
N SER A 249 -5.82 -16.55 -6.15
CA SER A 249 -7.20 -16.15 -6.43
C SER A 249 -7.36 -14.65 -6.24
N TYR A 250 -8.24 -14.06 -7.03
CA TYR A 250 -8.60 -12.65 -6.84
C TYR A 250 -9.17 -12.37 -5.44
N ASP A 251 -9.70 -13.40 -4.76
CA ASP A 251 -10.17 -13.37 -3.38
C ASP A 251 -9.03 -13.28 -2.33
N ASP A 252 -7.78 -13.48 -2.75
CA ASP A 252 -6.63 -13.49 -1.84
C ASP A 252 -6.12 -12.09 -1.48
N PHE A 253 -6.70 -11.02 -2.03
CA PHE A 253 -6.29 -9.68 -1.66
C PHE A 253 -7.45 -8.72 -1.38
N ILE A 254 -7.19 -7.77 -0.50
CA ILE A 254 -8.00 -6.58 -0.31
C ILE A 254 -7.07 -5.36 -0.29
N LEU A 255 -7.41 -4.36 -1.09
CA LEU A 255 -6.83 -3.03 -1.04
C LEU A 255 -7.82 -2.10 -0.35
N ALA A 256 -7.38 -1.40 0.70
CA ALA A 256 -8.19 -0.44 1.43
C ALA A 256 -7.47 0.90 1.51
N SER A 257 -8.18 1.99 1.23
CA SER A 257 -7.65 3.33 1.38
C SER A 257 -7.90 3.88 2.79
N HIS A 258 -6.99 4.71 3.26
CA HIS A 258 -7.15 5.53 4.45
C HIS A 258 -6.73 6.97 4.13
N SER A 259 -7.28 7.92 4.87
CA SER A 259 -6.87 9.33 4.78
C SER A 259 -6.96 9.96 6.18
N ASP A 260 -6.10 10.92 6.44
CA ASP A 260 -5.98 11.61 7.72
C ASP A 260 -6.88 12.85 7.83
N PHE A 261 -7.39 13.38 6.70
CA PHE A 261 -8.35 14.47 6.67
C PHE A 261 -9.21 14.48 5.41
N ASN A 262 -10.25 15.28 5.42
CA ASN A 262 -11.07 15.62 4.26
C ASN A 262 -10.95 17.11 3.93
N ARG A 263 -11.61 17.52 2.86
CA ARG A 263 -11.71 18.93 2.44
C ARG A 263 -13.08 19.50 2.82
N THR A 264 -13.14 20.82 3.07
CA THR A 264 -14.42 21.52 3.29
C THR A 264 -15.27 21.49 2.02
N LEU A 265 -16.60 21.43 2.19
CA LEU A 265 -17.54 21.48 1.05
C LEU A 265 -17.53 22.83 0.34
N THR A 266 -17.22 23.90 1.09
CA THR A 266 -17.11 25.25 0.50
C THR A 266 -15.67 25.59 0.17
N PRO A 267 -15.40 26.26 -0.95
CA PRO A 267 -14.06 26.71 -1.31
C PRO A 267 -13.53 27.75 -0.33
N ASN A 268 -12.19 27.89 -0.25
CA ASN A 268 -11.50 28.88 0.59
C ASN A 268 -11.28 30.23 -0.13
N GLY A 269 -11.63 30.34 -1.38
CA GLY A 269 -11.45 31.54 -2.19
C GLY A 269 -12.64 31.83 -3.10
N ASN A 270 -12.43 32.70 -4.06
CA ASN A 270 -13.43 33.09 -5.03
C ASN A 270 -13.40 32.14 -6.23
N LEU A 271 -14.55 31.61 -6.65
CA LEU A 271 -14.68 30.70 -7.80
C LEU A 271 -14.13 31.25 -9.14
N ALA A 272 -13.81 32.54 -9.20
CA ALA A 272 -13.21 33.18 -10.38
C ALA A 272 -11.69 33.05 -10.47
N GLY A 273 -11.04 32.33 -9.54
CA GLY A 273 -9.59 32.18 -9.48
C GLY A 273 -9.16 30.79 -8.99
N PRO A 274 -7.85 30.52 -8.88
CA PRO A 274 -7.32 29.26 -8.43
C PRO A 274 -7.60 29.05 -6.94
N SER A 275 -8.82 28.62 -6.63
CA SER A 275 -9.24 28.31 -5.25
C SER A 275 -9.16 26.82 -4.96
N GLY A 276 -9.01 26.50 -3.71
CA GLY A 276 -9.09 25.16 -3.18
C GLY A 276 -10.10 25.08 -2.04
N SER A 277 -9.85 24.22 -1.10
CA SER A 277 -10.65 24.05 0.10
C SER A 277 -9.76 23.91 1.33
N ASP A 278 -10.33 23.98 2.53
CA ASP A 278 -9.57 23.82 3.76
C ASP A 278 -9.76 22.41 4.34
N HIS A 279 -9.02 22.08 5.40
CA HIS A 279 -9.13 20.79 6.08
C HIS A 279 -10.49 20.60 6.74
N ALA A 280 -10.99 19.38 6.66
CA ALA A 280 -12.19 18.88 7.36
C ALA A 280 -11.88 17.51 7.98
N TRP A 281 -12.84 16.88 8.67
CA TRP A 281 -12.58 15.68 9.47
C TRP A 281 -12.96 14.38 8.76
N GLY A 282 -14.25 14.25 8.41
CA GLY A 282 -14.77 13.03 7.82
C GLY A 282 -14.39 12.91 6.37
N THR A 283 -13.87 11.75 5.97
CA THR A 283 -13.48 11.46 4.60
C THR A 283 -14.19 10.24 4.06
N HIS A 284 -14.10 10.03 2.77
CA HIS A 284 -14.50 8.80 2.11
C HIS A 284 -13.28 7.91 1.95
N VAL A 285 -13.47 6.64 2.20
CA VAL A 285 -12.49 5.60 1.94
C VAL A 285 -13.09 4.58 0.99
N PHE A 286 -12.27 3.82 0.30
CA PHE A 286 -12.71 2.75 -0.60
C PHE A 286 -11.95 1.47 -0.34
N THR A 287 -12.58 0.36 -0.72
CA THR A 287 -11.98 -0.97 -0.74
C THR A 287 -12.17 -1.61 -2.10
N MET A 288 -11.22 -2.44 -2.53
CA MET A 288 -11.32 -3.30 -3.70
C MET A 288 -10.66 -4.64 -3.42
N GLY A 289 -11.13 -5.70 -4.06
CA GLY A 289 -10.65 -7.07 -3.90
C GLY A 289 -11.78 -8.07 -4.07
N GLY A 290 -11.48 -9.35 -4.17
CA GLY A 290 -12.46 -10.36 -4.51
C GLY A 290 -13.56 -10.54 -3.45
N ASN A 291 -13.20 -10.48 -2.18
CA ASN A 291 -14.15 -10.61 -1.07
C ASN A 291 -14.92 -9.31 -0.76
N VAL A 292 -14.76 -8.25 -1.54
CA VAL A 292 -15.47 -6.99 -1.33
C VAL A 292 -16.84 -7.05 -2.02
N ARG A 293 -17.91 -6.81 -1.28
CA ARG A 293 -19.25 -6.60 -1.83
C ARG A 293 -19.32 -5.25 -2.53
N GLY A 294 -18.75 -5.18 -3.72
CA GLY A 294 -18.52 -3.96 -4.47
C GLY A 294 -19.79 -3.24 -4.94
N SER A 295 -19.59 -2.08 -5.58
CA SER A 295 -20.66 -1.24 -6.15
C SER A 295 -21.66 -0.71 -5.13
N ASN A 296 -21.29 -0.64 -3.85
CA ASN A 296 -22.15 -0.16 -2.75
C ASN A 296 -21.44 0.93 -1.96
N VAL A 297 -22.23 1.71 -1.24
CA VAL A 297 -21.77 2.65 -0.21
C VAL A 297 -22.11 2.06 1.17
N TYR A 298 -21.12 1.96 2.02
CA TYR A 298 -21.23 1.44 3.38
C TYR A 298 -21.12 2.58 4.39
N GLY A 299 -21.65 2.37 5.60
CA GLY A 299 -21.84 3.43 6.57
C GLY A 299 -22.99 4.36 6.20
N TYR A 300 -22.91 5.59 6.65
CA TYR A 300 -23.91 6.62 6.34
C TYR A 300 -23.26 7.76 5.55
N TYR A 301 -23.82 8.06 4.38
CA TYR A 301 -23.40 9.20 3.61
C TYR A 301 -24.11 10.47 4.09
N PRO A 302 -23.40 11.47 4.64
CA PRO A 302 -24.02 12.66 5.19
C PRO A 302 -24.59 13.58 4.12
N ASP A 303 -25.53 14.44 4.49
CA ASP A 303 -26.04 15.49 3.60
C ASP A 303 -24.93 16.45 3.18
N LEU A 304 -25.00 16.92 1.92
CA LEU A 304 -24.06 17.90 1.37
C LEU A 304 -24.39 19.34 1.77
N ASP A 305 -25.11 19.54 2.90
CA ASP A 305 -25.41 20.87 3.44
C ASP A 305 -24.20 21.38 4.27
N PRO A 306 -23.55 22.48 3.86
CA PRO A 306 -22.43 23.05 4.59
C PRO A 306 -22.75 23.49 6.03
N ALA A 307 -24.02 23.72 6.33
CA ALA A 307 -24.52 24.10 7.66
C ALA A 307 -25.40 23.00 8.29
N GLY A 308 -25.46 21.83 7.69
CA GLY A 308 -26.30 20.72 8.13
C GLY A 308 -25.85 20.09 9.45
N VAL A 309 -26.68 19.18 9.95
CA VAL A 309 -26.46 18.50 11.25
C VAL A 309 -25.18 17.64 11.31
N TRP A 310 -24.67 17.23 10.14
CA TRP A 310 -23.46 16.41 10.00
C TRP A 310 -22.19 17.24 9.86
N THR A 311 -22.27 18.56 10.05
CA THR A 311 -21.12 19.46 9.99
C THR A 311 -20.79 20.02 11.36
N THR A 312 -19.55 20.51 11.53
CA THR A 312 -19.13 21.14 12.79
C THR A 312 -20.06 22.31 13.15
N PRO A 313 -20.70 22.31 14.33
CA PRO A 313 -21.59 23.36 14.75
C PRO A 313 -20.96 24.76 14.69
N GLY A 314 -21.72 25.74 14.20
CA GLY A 314 -21.24 27.13 14.07
C GLY A 314 -20.28 27.36 12.88
N SER A 315 -20.09 26.39 12.03
CA SER A 315 -19.30 26.49 10.80
C SER A 315 -20.20 26.33 9.58
N SER A 316 -20.16 27.26 8.66
CA SER A 316 -20.82 27.16 7.34
C SER A 316 -19.89 26.63 6.26
N ARG A 317 -18.76 26.02 6.67
CA ARG A 317 -17.73 25.55 5.74
C ARG A 317 -17.96 24.10 5.25
N GLY A 318 -18.90 23.38 5.84
CA GLY A 318 -19.14 21.97 5.51
C GLY A 318 -17.96 21.09 5.93
N ARG A 319 -17.62 21.10 7.21
CA ARG A 319 -16.66 20.17 7.80
C ARG A 319 -17.42 19.00 8.37
N TRP A 320 -17.49 17.92 7.63
CA TRP A 320 -18.23 16.74 8.05
C TRP A 320 -17.67 16.09 9.31
N ILE A 321 -18.58 15.71 10.18
CA ILE A 321 -18.30 14.81 11.29
C ILE A 321 -18.35 13.39 10.77
N PRO A 322 -17.33 12.54 11.03
CA PRO A 322 -17.34 11.15 10.57
C PRO A 322 -18.57 10.38 11.06
N THR A 323 -19.19 9.60 10.19
CA THR A 323 -20.36 8.77 10.51
C THR A 323 -20.00 7.35 10.93
N CYS A 324 -18.74 6.97 10.79
CA CYS A 324 -18.14 5.79 11.39
C CYS A 324 -16.70 6.08 11.79
N SER A 325 -16.16 5.30 12.73
CA SER A 325 -14.77 5.44 13.13
C SER A 325 -13.84 4.67 12.21
N VAL A 326 -12.56 5.05 12.20
CA VAL A 326 -11.51 4.30 11.52
C VAL A 326 -11.40 2.85 12.04
N GLU A 327 -11.70 2.63 13.33
CA GLU A 327 -11.67 1.31 13.94
C GLU A 327 -12.81 0.43 13.43
N GLN A 328 -14.03 0.98 13.26
CA GLN A 328 -15.16 0.26 12.68
C GLN A 328 -14.92 -0.13 11.21
N PHE A 329 -14.22 0.71 10.46
CA PHE A 329 -13.82 0.39 9.09
C PHE A 329 -12.69 -0.63 9.03
N SER A 330 -11.71 -0.52 9.93
CA SER A 330 -10.49 -1.35 9.87
C SER A 330 -10.66 -2.74 10.50
N ALA A 331 -11.61 -2.90 11.43
CA ALA A 331 -11.78 -4.17 12.12
C ALA A 331 -12.29 -5.33 11.22
N PRO A 332 -13.21 -5.13 10.26
CA PRO A 332 -13.54 -6.14 9.26
C PRO A 332 -12.32 -6.57 8.44
N LEU A 333 -11.43 -5.63 8.07
CA LEU A 333 -10.19 -5.95 7.36
C LEU A 333 -9.24 -6.83 8.20
N ALA A 334 -9.15 -6.56 9.50
CA ALA A 334 -8.37 -7.39 10.41
C ALA A 334 -8.96 -8.80 10.56
N LYS A 335 -10.28 -8.92 10.62
CA LYS A 335 -10.98 -10.23 10.63
C LYS A 335 -10.72 -11.01 9.34
N TRP A 336 -10.78 -10.36 8.20
CA TRP A 336 -10.46 -10.99 6.92
C TRP A 336 -9.01 -11.54 6.89
N LEU A 337 -8.08 -10.87 7.56
CA LEU A 337 -6.72 -11.37 7.78
C LEU A 337 -6.64 -12.51 8.82
N ASP A 338 -7.77 -12.94 9.38
CA ASP A 338 -7.88 -14.02 10.39
C ASP A 338 -7.45 -13.59 11.81
N VAL A 339 -7.62 -12.30 12.14
CA VAL A 339 -7.52 -11.83 13.53
C VAL A 339 -8.77 -12.28 14.28
N GLY A 340 -8.58 -13.01 15.41
CA GLY A 340 -9.67 -13.49 16.25
C GLY A 340 -10.45 -12.35 16.93
N ASP A 341 -11.74 -12.55 17.18
CA ASP A 341 -12.62 -11.56 17.82
C ASP A 341 -12.07 -11.09 19.18
N SER A 342 -11.46 -12.00 19.95
CA SER A 342 -10.86 -11.68 21.26
C SER A 342 -9.64 -10.75 21.16
N GLU A 343 -9.02 -10.64 19.98
CA GLU A 343 -7.80 -9.87 19.74
C GLU A 343 -8.12 -8.48 19.16
N LEU A 344 -9.33 -8.30 18.63
CA LEU A 344 -9.74 -7.02 18.03
C LEU A 344 -9.63 -5.86 19.00
N ALA A 345 -10.02 -6.04 20.27
CA ALA A 345 -9.92 -4.98 21.29
C ALA A 345 -8.46 -4.56 21.58
N THR A 346 -7.50 -5.46 21.39
CA THR A 346 -6.07 -5.14 21.51
C THR A 346 -5.59 -4.25 20.36
N ILE A 347 -6.10 -4.48 19.17
CA ILE A 347 -5.76 -3.70 17.97
C ILE A 347 -6.53 -2.38 17.95
N PHE A 348 -7.82 -2.43 18.23
CA PHE A 348 -8.80 -1.37 18.15
C PHE A 348 -9.43 -1.07 19.52
N PRO A 349 -8.74 -0.33 20.39
CA PRO A 349 -9.11 -0.19 21.80
C PRO A 349 -10.40 0.62 22.05
N ASN A 350 -10.93 1.30 21.03
CA ASN A 350 -12.21 2.02 21.17
C ASN A 350 -13.38 1.30 20.48
N LEU A 351 -13.15 0.12 19.92
CA LEU A 351 -14.18 -0.62 19.18
C LEU A 351 -15.37 -1.00 20.09
N ASP A 352 -15.11 -1.28 21.37
CA ASP A 352 -16.09 -1.62 22.40
C ASP A 352 -17.01 -0.46 22.81
N ARG A 353 -16.67 0.78 22.41
CA ARG A 353 -17.55 1.94 22.59
C ARG A 353 -18.77 1.91 21.67
N PHE A 354 -18.77 1.06 20.67
CA PHE A 354 -19.85 0.89 19.70
C PHE A 354 -20.64 -0.38 20.05
N SER A 355 -21.95 -0.25 20.25
CA SER A 355 -22.81 -1.39 20.65
C SER A 355 -22.92 -2.46 19.55
N SER A 356 -22.76 -2.12 18.30
CA SER A 356 -22.73 -2.99 17.13
C SER A 356 -21.73 -2.47 16.11
N PRO A 357 -20.42 -2.66 16.34
CA PRO A 357 -19.39 -2.03 15.51
C PRO A 357 -19.42 -2.47 14.03
N PHE A 358 -20.02 -3.63 13.73
CA PHE A 358 -20.16 -4.17 12.37
C PHE A 358 -21.62 -4.29 11.92
N GLY A 359 -22.55 -3.53 12.51
CA GLY A 359 -23.98 -3.69 12.29
C GLY A 359 -24.35 -3.91 10.82
N SER A 360 -25.11 -5.00 10.57
CA SER A 360 -25.55 -5.39 9.24
C SER A 360 -26.81 -4.66 8.75
N THR A 361 -27.51 -3.95 9.65
CA THR A 361 -28.73 -3.23 9.33
C THR A 361 -28.62 -1.77 9.70
N TYR A 362 -28.57 -0.94 8.71
CA TYR A 362 -28.69 0.50 8.85
C TYR A 362 -30.11 0.86 9.31
N ASN A 363 -30.24 1.47 10.50
CA ASN A 363 -31.51 2.02 10.96
C ASN A 363 -31.38 3.55 11.14
N PRO A 364 -31.90 4.35 10.20
CA PRO A 364 -31.71 5.79 10.17
C PRO A 364 -32.53 6.59 11.21
N SER A 365 -33.11 5.95 12.23
CA SER A 365 -34.05 6.60 13.14
C SER A 365 -33.47 7.57 14.17
N GLY A 366 -32.17 7.90 14.11
CA GLY A 366 -31.56 8.90 14.99
C GLY A 366 -30.05 8.95 14.90
N TYR A 367 -29.47 10.09 15.26
CA TYR A 367 -28.03 10.36 15.20
C TYR A 367 -27.21 9.32 15.99
N ASP A 368 -27.62 9.04 17.21
CA ASP A 368 -26.90 8.09 18.07
C ASP A 368 -26.98 6.65 17.56
N SER A 369 -28.10 6.27 16.95
CA SER A 369 -28.27 4.93 16.38
C SER A 369 -27.45 4.73 15.09
N MET A 370 -27.22 5.77 14.30
CA MET A 370 -26.39 5.72 13.09
C MET A 370 -24.92 5.53 13.43
N LEU A 371 -24.41 6.24 14.43
CA LEU A 371 -23.02 6.13 14.85
C LEU A 371 -22.73 4.81 15.57
N ALA A 372 -23.72 4.25 16.28
CA ALA A 372 -23.56 2.98 16.99
C ALA A 372 -23.57 1.76 16.06
N ASN A 373 -24.30 1.85 14.94
CA ASN A 373 -24.57 0.71 14.05
C ASN A 373 -24.36 1.09 12.57
N PRO A 374 -23.17 1.51 12.15
CA PRO A 374 -22.90 1.71 10.73
C PRO A 374 -22.97 0.36 10.02
N ASN A 375 -23.50 0.35 8.80
CA ASN A 375 -23.42 -0.85 7.97
C ASN A 375 -21.98 -1.00 7.46
N MET A 376 -21.22 -1.89 8.06
CA MET A 376 -19.83 -2.24 7.69
C MET A 376 -19.72 -3.65 7.11
N ASP A 377 -20.81 -4.21 6.61
CA ASP A 377 -20.88 -5.53 5.97
C ASP A 377 -20.37 -5.47 4.51
N PHE A 378 -19.17 -4.92 4.32
CA PHE A 378 -18.59 -4.76 2.98
C PHE A 378 -17.70 -5.91 2.55
N LEU A 379 -17.46 -6.89 3.43
CA LEU A 379 -16.68 -8.10 3.13
C LEU A 379 -17.53 -9.36 3.24
N GLU A 380 -17.27 -10.30 2.35
CA GLU A 380 -17.90 -11.62 2.41
C GLU A 380 -17.16 -12.54 3.39
N GLY A 381 -17.88 -13.41 4.07
CA GLY A 381 -17.32 -14.51 4.85
C GLY A 381 -16.69 -14.14 6.20
N ILE A 382 -16.90 -12.92 6.71
CA ILE A 382 -16.37 -12.51 8.02
C ILE A 382 -17.43 -12.41 9.11
#